data_5ddb5a5082f2facd54c95f3e1411a1ba
#
_entry.id   5ddb5a5082f2facd54c95f3e1411a1ba
#
_cell.length_a   1.000
_cell.length_b   1.000
_cell.length_c   1.000
_cell.angle_alpha   90.00
_cell.angle_beta   90.00
_cell.angle_gamma   90.00
#
_symmetry.space_group_name_H-M   'P 1'
#
loop_
_entity.id
_entity.type
_entity.pdbx_description
1 polymer ?
#
loop_
_entity_poly.entity_id
_entity_poly.type
_entity_poly.pdbx_seq_one_letter_code
_entity_poly.pdbx_strand_id
1 'polypeptide(L)'
;MITDFPEFTSPFWNMSRYDDGVHSKKIDVILGGMETIGSAERSTDVEMMRDTFHTITNGEYSELLYKLFGKDRVEAELEKFLSFEFFPRVGGGIGLTRMISALERNQTFAQAA
;
A
#
# COMPACT_ATOMS: atom_id res chain seq x y z
N MET A 1 4.15 -8.95 13.15
CA MET A 1 4.44 -8.42 11.80
C MET A 1 3.98 -9.47 10.80
N ILE A 2 3.28 -9.05 9.76
CA ILE A 2 2.80 -9.91 8.66
C ILE A 2 3.50 -9.43 7.40
N THR A 3 4.04 -10.36 6.60
CA THR A 3 4.81 -10.07 5.38
C THR A 3 4.27 -10.87 4.20
N ASP A 4 4.70 -10.50 3.01
CA ASP A 4 4.51 -11.30 1.79
C ASP A 4 3.04 -11.60 1.47
N PHE A 5 2.27 -10.53 1.25
CA PHE A 5 0.84 -10.61 1.01
C PHE A 5 0.53 -11.21 -0.37
N PRO A 6 -0.33 -12.24 -0.44
CA PRO A 6 -0.80 -12.76 -1.71
C PRO A 6 -1.55 -11.71 -2.52
N GLU A 7 -1.39 -11.74 -3.85
CA GLU A 7 -1.99 -10.78 -4.78
C GLU A 7 -3.53 -10.71 -4.66
N PHE A 8 -4.17 -11.84 -4.38
CA PHE A 8 -5.63 -11.88 -4.21
C PHE A 8 -6.14 -11.11 -2.97
N THR A 9 -5.25 -10.71 -2.05
CA THR A 9 -5.59 -9.81 -0.93
C THR A 9 -5.60 -8.34 -1.33
N SER A 10 -5.50 -8.06 -2.61
CA SER A 10 -5.56 -6.73 -3.22
C SER A 10 -4.50 -5.77 -2.68
N PRO A 11 -3.22 -6.09 -2.81
CA PRO A 11 -2.16 -5.13 -2.52
C PRO A 11 -2.25 -3.93 -3.47
N PHE A 12 -1.76 -2.78 -3.03
CA PHE A 12 -1.91 -1.56 -3.79
C PHE A 12 -1.16 -1.61 -5.13
N TRP A 13 -1.69 -0.99 -6.16
CA TRP A 13 -1.22 -1.09 -7.55
C TRP A 13 0.27 -0.74 -7.77
N ASN A 14 0.85 0.14 -6.97
CA ASN A 14 2.24 0.55 -7.11
C ASN A 14 3.22 -0.19 -6.17
N MET A 15 2.80 -1.29 -5.58
CA MET A 15 3.67 -2.13 -4.77
C MET A 15 4.54 -3.01 -5.64
N SER A 16 5.80 -3.23 -5.22
CA SER A 16 6.69 -4.20 -5.82
C SER A 16 6.22 -5.63 -5.50
N ARG A 17 6.40 -6.52 -6.46
CA ARG A 17 6.03 -7.92 -6.35
C ARG A 17 7.25 -8.81 -6.40
N TYR A 18 7.13 -10.02 -5.88
CA TYR A 18 8.14 -11.05 -6.06
C TYR A 18 8.04 -11.65 -7.46
N ASP A 19 9.11 -12.31 -7.89
CA ASP A 19 9.19 -12.94 -9.22
C ASP A 19 8.26 -14.16 -9.34
N ASP A 20 7.68 -14.61 -8.24
CA ASP A 20 6.69 -15.70 -8.21
C ASP A 20 5.33 -15.30 -8.81
N GLY A 21 5.10 -14.00 -9.03
CA GLY A 21 3.84 -13.46 -9.56
C GLY A 21 2.63 -13.65 -8.64
N VAL A 22 2.84 -14.09 -7.41
CA VAL A 22 1.79 -14.42 -6.43
C VAL A 22 1.80 -13.47 -5.23
N HIS A 23 2.98 -13.03 -4.80
CA HIS A 23 3.12 -12.24 -3.59
C HIS A 23 3.64 -10.83 -3.86
N SER A 24 3.16 -9.89 -3.08
CA SER A 24 3.67 -8.51 -3.03
C SER A 24 4.56 -8.29 -1.83
N LYS A 25 5.56 -7.42 -1.98
CA LYS A 25 6.52 -7.06 -0.94
C LYS A 25 5.90 -6.05 0.03
N LYS A 26 4.87 -6.48 0.73
CA LYS A 26 4.11 -5.69 1.71
C LYS A 26 4.42 -6.17 3.12
N ILE A 27 4.47 -5.23 4.08
CA ILE A 27 4.70 -5.51 5.49
C ILE A 27 3.69 -4.71 6.31
N ASP A 28 2.95 -5.41 7.18
CA ASP A 28 2.07 -4.79 8.15
C ASP A 28 2.54 -5.10 9.57
N VAL A 29 2.61 -4.06 10.40
CA VAL A 29 2.92 -4.19 11.83
C VAL A 29 1.61 -4.17 12.60
N ILE A 30 1.35 -5.25 13.32
CA ILE A 30 0.16 -5.42 14.15
C ILE A 30 0.52 -5.12 15.60
N LEU A 31 -0.12 -4.12 16.19
CA LEU A 31 0.00 -3.77 17.60
C LEU A 31 -1.39 -3.77 18.23
N GLY A 32 -1.52 -4.40 19.39
CA GLY A 32 -2.80 -4.48 20.09
C GLY A 32 -3.93 -5.13 19.27
N GLY A 33 -3.60 -6.06 18.35
CA GLY A 33 -4.56 -6.75 17.49
C GLY A 33 -5.00 -5.96 16.24
N MET A 34 -4.41 -4.78 15.98
CA MET A 34 -4.75 -3.93 14.83
C MET A 34 -3.50 -3.63 13.98
N GLU A 35 -3.68 -3.59 12.66
CA GLU A 35 -2.66 -3.04 11.76
C GLU A 35 -2.40 -1.58 12.14
N THR A 36 -1.19 -1.30 12.59
CA THR A 36 -0.78 0.02 13.06
C THR A 36 0.13 0.73 12.07
N ILE A 37 0.98 -0.04 11.40
CA ILE A 37 1.85 0.45 10.33
C ILE A 37 1.67 -0.47 9.14
N GLY A 38 1.35 0.11 7.98
CA GLY A 38 1.37 -0.57 6.70
C GLY A 38 2.47 0.00 5.82
N SER A 39 3.30 -0.85 5.23
CA SER A 39 4.39 -0.43 4.35
C SER A 39 4.63 -1.44 3.23
N ALA A 40 5.25 -0.98 2.16
CA ALA A 40 5.63 -1.84 1.05
C ALA A 40 6.85 -1.27 0.31
N GLU A 41 7.64 -2.15 -0.29
CA GLU A 41 8.54 -1.76 -1.37
C GLU A 41 7.70 -1.25 -2.55
N ARG A 42 8.08 -0.10 -3.10
CA ARG A 42 7.36 0.49 -4.23
C ARG A 42 8.00 0.06 -5.54
N SER A 43 7.17 -0.27 -6.50
CA SER A 43 7.65 -0.64 -7.84
C SER A 43 8.40 0.50 -8.52
N THR A 44 9.39 0.13 -9.33
CA THR A 44 10.07 0.99 -10.30
C THR A 44 9.65 0.69 -11.74
N ASP A 45 8.84 -0.35 -11.93
CA ASP A 45 8.35 -0.79 -13.24
C ASP A 45 7.08 -0.01 -13.61
N VAL A 46 7.25 0.95 -14.51
CA VAL A 46 6.19 1.87 -14.97
C VAL A 46 5.07 1.12 -15.69
N GLU A 47 5.41 0.16 -16.55
CA GLU A 47 4.43 -0.60 -17.32
C GLU A 47 3.58 -1.50 -16.40
N MET A 48 4.24 -2.19 -15.48
CA MET A 48 3.56 -3.01 -14.49
C MET A 48 2.64 -2.16 -13.59
N MET A 49 3.10 -0.97 -13.18
CA MET A 49 2.28 -0.06 -12.38
C MET A 49 1.04 0.42 -13.16
N ARG A 50 1.19 0.75 -14.44
CA ARG A 50 0.08 1.16 -15.31
C ARG A 50 -0.95 0.04 -15.45
N ASP A 51 -0.51 -1.16 -15.81
CA ASP A 51 -1.38 -2.31 -15.96
C ASP A 51 -2.11 -2.65 -14.66
N THR A 52 -1.39 -2.66 -13.55
CA THR A 52 -1.98 -2.98 -12.25
C THR A 52 -2.98 -1.92 -11.79
N PHE A 53 -2.75 -0.64 -12.08
CA PHE A 53 -3.72 0.41 -11.77
C PHE A 53 -5.09 0.13 -12.39
N HIS A 54 -5.11 -0.38 -13.63
CA HIS A 54 -6.35 -0.66 -14.35
C HIS A 54 -6.96 -2.03 -14.02
N THR A 55 -6.17 -2.97 -13.53
CA THR A 55 -6.62 -4.36 -13.34
C THR A 55 -6.85 -4.76 -11.90
N ILE A 56 -6.21 -4.08 -10.94
CA ILE A 56 -6.38 -4.38 -9.52
C ILE A 56 -7.86 -4.36 -9.10
N THR A 57 -8.25 -5.27 -8.23
CA THR A 57 -9.66 -5.48 -7.82
C THR A 57 -10.61 -5.69 -9.01
N ASN A 58 -10.15 -6.40 -10.05
CA ASN A 58 -10.89 -6.59 -11.31
C ASN A 58 -11.32 -5.27 -11.99
N GLY A 59 -10.52 -4.21 -11.84
CA GLY A 59 -10.79 -2.89 -12.40
C GLY A 59 -11.67 -1.97 -11.53
N GLU A 60 -12.24 -2.47 -10.45
CA GLU A 60 -13.13 -1.69 -9.58
C GLU A 60 -12.44 -0.45 -8.99
N TYR A 61 -11.14 -0.53 -8.73
CA TYR A 61 -10.37 0.59 -8.20
C TYR A 61 -10.33 1.78 -9.19
N SER A 62 -9.94 1.55 -10.43
CA SER A 62 -9.90 2.60 -11.45
C SER A 62 -11.29 3.13 -11.79
N GLU A 63 -12.28 2.26 -11.90
CA GLU A 63 -13.68 2.64 -12.16
C GLU A 63 -14.24 3.54 -11.06
N LEU A 64 -13.94 3.25 -9.80
CA LEU A 64 -14.34 4.11 -8.68
C LEU A 64 -13.73 5.51 -8.80
N LEU A 65 -12.45 5.60 -9.14
CA LEU A 65 -11.77 6.89 -9.33
C LEU A 65 -12.33 7.65 -10.52
N TYR A 66 -12.62 6.97 -11.64
CA TYR A 66 -13.24 7.58 -12.81
C TYR A 66 -14.62 8.17 -12.49
N LYS A 67 -15.40 7.45 -11.71
CA LYS A 67 -16.73 7.90 -11.27
C LYS A 67 -16.64 9.13 -10.36
N LEU A 68 -15.64 9.18 -9.48
CA LEU A 68 -15.51 10.27 -8.51
C LEU A 68 -14.86 11.54 -9.09
N PHE A 69 -13.88 11.39 -9.99
CA PHE A 69 -13.02 12.49 -10.42
C PHE A 69 -12.98 12.72 -11.93
N GLY A 70 -13.64 11.86 -12.70
CA GLY A 70 -13.61 11.89 -14.16
C GLY A 70 -12.41 11.13 -14.75
N LYS A 71 -12.67 10.34 -15.80
CA LYS A 71 -11.66 9.47 -16.41
C LYS A 71 -10.45 10.25 -16.93
N ASP A 72 -10.68 11.29 -17.71
CA ASP A 72 -9.60 12.06 -18.34
C ASP A 72 -8.65 12.66 -17.31
N ARG A 73 -9.19 13.13 -16.18
CA ARG A 73 -8.39 13.66 -15.08
C ARG A 73 -7.57 12.58 -14.40
N VAL A 74 -8.17 11.44 -14.09
CA VAL A 74 -7.48 10.32 -13.42
C VAL A 74 -6.36 9.79 -14.30
N GLU A 75 -6.61 9.59 -15.60
CA GLU A 75 -5.58 9.15 -16.55
C GLU A 75 -4.43 10.16 -16.66
N ALA A 76 -4.75 11.45 -16.76
CA ALA A 76 -3.72 12.49 -16.83
C ALA A 76 -2.84 12.53 -15.57
N GLU A 77 -3.43 12.38 -14.38
CA GLU A 77 -2.68 12.34 -13.12
C GLU A 77 -1.85 11.04 -12.99
N LEU A 78 -2.38 9.91 -13.45
CA LEU A 78 -1.65 8.65 -13.50
C LEU A 78 -0.42 8.78 -14.41
N GLU A 79 -0.59 9.24 -15.66
CA GLU A 79 0.52 9.40 -16.59
C GLU A 79 1.56 10.41 -16.09
N LYS A 80 1.12 11.49 -15.45
CA LYS A 80 2.01 12.44 -14.80
C LYS A 80 2.82 11.77 -13.68
N PHE A 81 2.19 10.95 -12.84
CA PHE A 81 2.90 10.17 -11.83
C PHE A 81 3.89 9.20 -12.47
N LEU A 82 3.49 8.46 -13.51
CA LEU A 82 4.32 7.47 -14.17
C LEU A 82 5.47 8.08 -14.99
N SER A 83 5.43 9.40 -15.25
CA SER A 83 6.52 10.12 -15.92
C SER A 83 7.72 10.43 -15.03
N PHE A 84 7.63 10.21 -13.71
CA PHE A 84 8.75 10.40 -12.82
C PHE A 84 9.79 9.27 -12.98
N GLU A 85 11.06 9.62 -12.76
CA GLU A 85 12.12 8.63 -12.63
C GLU A 85 12.04 7.97 -11.26
N PHE A 86 11.74 6.66 -11.24
CA PHE A 86 11.61 5.91 -10.01
C PHE A 86 12.91 5.24 -9.60
N PHE A 87 13.24 5.34 -8.33
CA PHE A 87 14.34 4.61 -7.69
C PHE A 87 13.76 3.62 -6.65
N PRO A 88 14.52 2.57 -6.28
CA PRO A 88 14.10 1.64 -5.23
C PRO A 88 13.79 2.38 -3.93
N ARG A 89 12.57 2.19 -3.42
CA ARG A 89 12.07 2.90 -2.24
C ARG A 89 11.03 2.08 -1.48
N VAL A 90 10.94 2.34 -0.19
CA VAL A 90 9.85 1.86 0.66
C VAL A 90 8.95 3.03 1.00
N GLY A 91 7.67 2.80 0.98
CA GLY A 91 6.66 3.77 1.40
C GLY A 91 5.65 3.12 2.33
N GLY A 92 5.21 3.87 3.32
CA GLY A 92 4.23 3.36 4.28
C GLY A 92 3.53 4.48 5.04
N GLY A 93 2.61 4.08 5.91
CA GLY A 93 1.86 4.97 6.76
C GLY A 93 1.69 4.41 8.17
N ILE A 94 1.56 5.29 9.12
CA ILE A 94 1.29 4.97 10.53
C ILE A 94 -0.12 5.44 10.86
N GLY A 95 -0.97 4.52 11.35
CA GLY A 95 -2.25 4.85 11.90
C GLY A 95 -2.08 5.49 13.29
N LEU A 96 -2.03 6.82 13.37
CA LEU A 96 -1.73 7.53 14.62
C LEU A 96 -2.68 7.14 15.76
N THR A 97 -3.98 7.08 15.50
CA THR A 97 -4.98 6.69 16.51
C THR A 97 -4.74 5.25 16.99
N ARG A 98 -4.43 4.34 16.07
CA ARG A 98 -4.12 2.94 16.39
C ARG A 98 -2.83 2.82 17.20
N MET A 99 -1.80 3.61 16.85
CA MET A 99 -0.54 3.67 17.59
C MET A 99 -0.77 4.17 19.02
N ILE A 100 -1.50 5.27 19.19
CA ILE A 100 -1.85 5.82 20.53
C ILE A 100 -2.58 4.76 21.34
N SER A 101 -3.62 4.12 20.79
CA SER A 101 -4.36 3.08 21.48
C SER A 101 -3.50 1.88 21.89
N ALA A 102 -2.53 1.50 21.03
CA ALA A 102 -1.60 0.43 21.36
C ALA A 102 -0.65 0.81 22.50
N LEU A 103 -0.15 2.05 22.51
CA LEU A 103 0.70 2.59 23.58
C LEU A 103 -0.06 2.69 24.90
N GLU A 104 -1.29 3.19 24.90
CA GLU A 104 -2.14 3.30 26.09
C GLU A 104 -2.41 1.93 26.73
N ARG A 105 -2.69 0.91 25.91
CA ARG A 105 -2.91 -0.46 26.40
C ARG A 105 -1.65 -1.10 27.01
N ASN A 106 -0.46 -0.65 26.61
CA ASN A 106 0.82 -1.16 27.07
C ASN A 106 1.49 -0.27 28.12
N GLN A 107 0.78 0.67 28.74
CA GLN A 107 1.30 1.58 29.79
C GLN A 107 1.89 0.84 31.00
N THR A 108 1.62 -0.44 31.19
CA THR A 108 2.29 -1.30 32.17
C THR A 108 3.80 -1.35 32.00
N PHE A 109 4.35 -1.07 30.81
CA PHE A 109 5.79 -0.98 30.58
C PHE A 109 6.41 0.34 31.06
N ALA A 110 5.65 1.42 31.11
CA ALA A 110 6.14 2.74 31.54
C ALA A 110 6.26 2.89 33.06
N GLN A 111 5.64 2.01 33.86
CA GLN A 111 5.74 2.00 35.32
C GLN A 111 6.85 1.08 35.88
N ALA A 112 7.56 0.37 35.01
CA ALA A 112 8.63 -0.56 35.37
C ALA A 112 10.05 -0.03 35.09
N ALA A 113 10.18 1.24 34.75
CA ALA A 113 11.47 1.89 34.49
C ALA A 113 11.83 2.86 35.61
#